data_40ac64e9880317efde7f82d10e8dbab5
#
_entry.id   40ac64e9880317efde7f82d10e8dbab5
#
_cell.length_a   1.000
_cell.length_b   1.000
_cell.length_c   1.000
_cell.angle_alpha   90.00
_cell.angle_beta   90.00
_cell.angle_gamma   90.00
#
_symmetry.space_group_name_H-M   'P 1'
#
loop_
_entity.id
_entity.type
_entity.pdbx_description
1 polymer ?
#
loop_
_entity_poly.entity_id
_entity_poly.type
_entity_poly.pdbx_seq_one_letter_code
_entity_poly.pdbx_strand_id
1 'polypeptide(L)'
;MNGAEGVAADPFRPAALAALAAFPIEPDALELVSLSENITYRVVDRRDGVAYALRLHRPWYHTLDELISERAWVRALADSGIAVQAPLRTHDGQEYASVTIPGTGERRFAGLARWATGRVLAQVLRETTDTRIAEQHFARLGAVTASLHDQAATWQPPAAFTRHALDENGFMGSTPHWGPFWDHQMLSAAERRLMLDTRSRLHAALARLDRPPSAYSMIHADMHPGNVLVDGDRLTVIDFDDAAWGWHAYDIAVALVHQQDGPNLAAFERAYIAGYGSVRPISDQVLMSVPMFRLVRGLAQIGWYHQRPELKRSARFDEVKAVVLDQCRSFGRAL
;
A
#
# COMPACT_ATOMS: atom_id res chain seq x y z
N MET A 1 21.00 13.39 39.96
CA MET A 1 21.01 11.93 39.69
C MET A 1 20.11 11.72 38.51
N ASN A 2 20.71 11.67 37.33
CA ASN A 2 19.99 11.48 36.07
C ASN A 2 19.68 9.99 35.89
N GLY A 3 18.40 9.66 35.97
CA GLY A 3 17.91 8.35 35.58
C GLY A 3 18.14 8.13 34.10
N ALA A 4 19.02 7.20 33.74
CA ALA A 4 19.05 6.63 32.41
C ALA A 4 17.73 5.86 32.20
N GLU A 5 16.78 6.43 31.51
CA GLU A 5 15.67 5.68 30.92
C GLU A 5 16.28 4.64 30.02
N GLY A 6 16.21 3.37 30.44
CA GLY A 6 16.68 2.24 29.67
C GLY A 6 15.89 2.19 28.37
N VAL A 7 16.56 2.41 27.25
CA VAL A 7 16.04 2.13 25.91
C VAL A 7 15.59 0.67 25.93
N ALA A 8 14.29 0.42 25.85
CA ALA A 8 13.75 -0.94 25.79
C ALA A 8 14.50 -1.69 24.69
N ALA A 9 15.11 -2.84 25.03
CA ALA A 9 15.92 -3.61 24.09
C ALA A 9 15.04 -3.97 22.88
N ASP A 10 15.49 -3.63 21.67
CA ASP A 10 14.83 -3.97 20.42
C ASP A 10 14.86 -5.51 20.22
N PRO A 11 13.74 -6.21 20.41
CA PRO A 11 13.73 -7.68 20.44
C PRO A 11 13.96 -8.28 19.04
N PHE A 12 13.83 -7.49 17.98
CA PHE A 12 14.00 -7.93 16.59
C PHE A 12 15.41 -7.70 16.05
N ARG A 13 16.22 -6.90 16.73
CA ARG A 13 17.59 -6.58 16.31
C ARG A 13 18.46 -7.81 16.07
N PRO A 14 18.46 -8.85 16.94
CA PRO A 14 19.26 -10.06 16.68
C PRO A 14 18.84 -10.79 15.40
N ALA A 15 17.53 -10.87 15.11
CA ALA A 15 17.03 -11.47 13.87
C ALA A 15 17.39 -10.61 12.65
N ALA A 16 17.35 -9.29 12.77
CA ALA A 16 17.76 -8.37 11.71
C ALA A 16 19.24 -8.54 11.36
N LEU A 17 20.13 -8.65 12.37
CA LEU A 17 21.55 -8.92 12.17
C LEU A 17 21.80 -10.29 11.51
N ALA A 18 21.08 -11.33 11.95
CA ALA A 18 21.13 -12.65 11.34
C ALA A 18 20.68 -12.64 9.87
N ALA A 19 19.62 -11.88 9.56
CA ALA A 19 19.14 -11.70 8.19
C ALA A 19 20.19 -11.03 7.30
N LEU A 20 20.86 -9.98 7.79
CA LEU A 20 21.84 -9.21 7.03
C LEU A 20 23.04 -10.06 6.60
N ALA A 21 23.41 -11.09 7.36
CA ALA A 21 24.49 -12.01 7.01
C ALA A 21 24.24 -12.77 5.69
N ALA A 22 22.98 -12.85 5.23
CA ALA A 22 22.64 -13.47 3.94
C ALA A 22 22.83 -12.52 2.75
N PHE A 23 22.97 -11.21 2.96
CA PHE A 23 23.03 -10.22 1.88
C PHE A 23 24.47 -9.73 1.63
N PRO A 24 24.80 -9.35 0.37
CA PRO A 24 26.13 -8.92 -0.03
C PRO A 24 26.44 -7.47 0.42
N ILE A 25 26.28 -7.18 1.72
CA ILE A 25 26.63 -5.91 2.36
C ILE A 25 27.42 -6.15 3.64
N GLU A 26 28.19 -5.16 4.08
CA GLU A 26 28.86 -5.13 5.38
C GLU A 26 28.17 -4.09 6.27
N PRO A 27 27.24 -4.48 7.15
CA PRO A 27 26.48 -3.52 7.95
C PRO A 27 27.40 -2.77 8.93
N ASP A 28 27.38 -1.43 8.84
CA ASP A 28 28.05 -0.52 9.78
C ASP A 28 27.09 -0.02 10.86
N ALA A 29 25.92 0.50 10.42
CA ALA A 29 24.86 0.97 11.30
C ALA A 29 23.55 0.25 10.99
N LEU A 30 22.80 -0.06 12.04
CA LEU A 30 21.45 -0.63 11.98
C LEU A 30 20.52 0.19 12.87
N GLU A 31 19.60 0.92 12.26
CA GLU A 31 18.66 1.81 12.92
C GLU A 31 17.23 1.29 12.73
N LEU A 32 16.46 1.14 13.81
CA LEU A 32 15.05 0.80 13.77
C LEU A 32 14.26 2.03 13.29
N VAL A 33 13.59 1.91 12.15
CA VAL A 33 12.80 2.99 11.54
C VAL A 33 11.33 2.85 11.84
N SER A 34 10.81 1.61 11.79
CA SER A 34 9.40 1.33 12.05
C SER A 34 9.25 -0.01 12.74
N LEU A 35 8.46 0.01 13.80
CA LEU A 35 7.99 -1.16 14.52
C LEU A 35 6.46 -1.22 14.37
N SER A 36 6.01 -1.82 13.30
CA SER A 36 4.61 -2.05 13.01
C SER A 36 4.41 -3.54 12.68
N GLU A 37 3.49 -3.88 11.82
CA GLU A 37 3.29 -5.26 11.34
C GLU A 37 4.55 -5.80 10.66
N ASN A 38 5.12 -5.00 9.76
CA ASN A 38 6.46 -5.20 9.23
C ASN A 38 7.46 -4.38 10.07
N ILE A 39 8.63 -4.95 10.32
CA ILE A 39 9.68 -4.27 11.08
C ILE A 39 10.73 -3.81 10.08
N THR A 40 10.98 -2.50 10.07
CA THR A 40 11.87 -1.89 9.09
C THR A 40 13.07 -1.27 9.77
N TYR A 41 14.25 -1.64 9.30
CA TYR A 41 15.52 -1.05 9.68
C TYR A 41 16.15 -0.31 8.52
N ARG A 42 16.82 0.79 8.82
CA ARG A 42 17.79 1.42 7.95
C ARG A 42 19.17 0.82 8.23
N VAL A 43 19.85 0.39 7.19
CA VAL A 43 21.18 -0.22 7.25
C VAL A 43 22.13 0.57 6.37
N VAL A 44 23.36 0.82 6.82
CA VAL A 44 24.40 1.44 5.99
C VAL A 44 25.47 0.39 5.71
N ASP A 45 25.84 0.22 4.45
CA ASP A 45 26.98 -0.62 4.06
C ASP A 45 28.28 0.15 4.32
N ARG A 46 29.18 -0.44 5.09
CA ARG A 46 30.45 0.17 5.47
C ARG A 46 31.40 0.38 4.28
N ARG A 47 31.26 -0.42 3.20
CA ARG A 47 32.17 -0.40 2.06
C ARG A 47 32.02 0.85 1.20
N ASP A 48 30.80 1.33 1.05
CA ASP A 48 30.49 2.41 0.11
C ASP A 48 29.53 3.48 0.68
N GLY A 49 29.09 3.33 1.93
CA GLY A 49 28.17 4.24 2.59
C GLY A 49 26.72 4.18 2.07
N VAL A 50 26.40 3.24 1.19
CA VAL A 50 25.06 3.09 0.64
C VAL A 50 24.10 2.61 1.71
N ALA A 51 22.95 3.26 1.80
CA ALA A 51 21.90 2.87 2.72
C ALA A 51 20.89 1.90 2.08
N TYR A 52 20.37 0.98 2.91
CA TYR A 52 19.38 -0.02 2.55
C TYR A 52 18.25 -0.04 3.57
N ALA A 53 17.06 -0.48 3.15
CA ALA A 53 15.94 -0.83 4.01
C ALA A 53 15.90 -2.36 4.17
N LEU A 54 16.11 -2.85 5.38
CA LEU A 54 15.85 -4.23 5.75
C LEU A 54 14.45 -4.30 6.32
N ARG A 55 13.59 -5.14 5.72
CA ARG A 55 12.24 -5.37 6.17
C ARG A 55 12.07 -6.81 6.63
N LEU A 56 11.69 -7.01 7.89
CA LEU A 56 11.23 -8.30 8.40
C LEU A 56 9.72 -8.35 8.21
N HIS A 57 9.27 -9.16 7.25
CA HIS A 57 7.85 -9.25 6.93
C HIS A 57 7.06 -9.92 8.05
N ARG A 58 5.84 -9.44 8.28
CA ARG A 58 4.92 -10.09 9.22
C ARG A 58 4.63 -11.52 8.76
N PRO A 59 4.52 -12.48 9.68
CA PRO A 59 4.15 -13.85 9.32
C PRO A 59 2.71 -13.90 8.82
N TRP A 60 2.36 -14.93 8.08
CA TRP A 60 1.03 -15.33 7.60
C TRP A 60 0.24 -14.32 6.74
N TYR A 61 0.75 -13.13 6.46
CA TYR A 61 0.07 -12.21 5.55
C TYR A 61 0.30 -12.58 4.09
N HIS A 62 1.55 -12.93 3.77
CA HIS A 62 1.93 -13.41 2.44
C HIS A 62 2.73 -14.69 2.54
N THR A 63 2.57 -15.55 1.57
CA THR A 63 3.47 -16.68 1.31
C THR A 63 4.80 -16.17 0.76
N LEU A 64 5.85 -17.01 0.79
CA LEU A 64 7.14 -16.67 0.19
C LEU A 64 7.00 -16.41 -1.33
N ASP A 65 6.17 -17.20 -2.01
CA ASP A 65 5.95 -17.06 -3.46
C ASP A 65 5.26 -15.73 -3.81
N GLU A 66 4.32 -15.26 -2.99
CA GLU A 66 3.71 -13.94 -3.14
C GLU A 66 4.71 -12.81 -2.91
N LEU A 67 5.57 -12.92 -1.90
CA LEU A 67 6.65 -11.96 -1.64
C LEU A 67 7.67 -11.92 -2.79
N ILE A 68 8.07 -13.09 -3.32
CA ILE A 68 8.95 -13.18 -4.50
C ILE A 68 8.29 -12.52 -5.72
N SER A 69 6.99 -12.72 -5.89
CA SER A 69 6.20 -12.12 -6.97
C SER A 69 6.12 -10.60 -6.86
N GLU A 70 5.92 -10.04 -5.65
CA GLU A 70 6.03 -8.60 -5.40
C GLU A 70 7.36 -8.06 -5.89
N ARG A 71 8.48 -8.68 -5.49
CA ARG A 71 9.82 -8.24 -5.88
C ARG A 71 10.07 -8.36 -7.38
N ALA A 72 9.49 -9.38 -8.02
CA ALA A 72 9.59 -9.51 -9.47
C ALA A 72 8.95 -8.31 -10.19
N TRP A 73 7.78 -7.85 -9.73
CA TRP A 73 7.15 -6.66 -10.29
C TRP A 73 7.90 -5.38 -9.94
N VAL A 74 8.29 -5.19 -8.68
CA VAL A 74 9.10 -4.01 -8.26
C VAL A 74 10.39 -3.89 -9.07
N ARG A 75 11.05 -5.01 -9.37
CA ARG A 75 12.25 -5.03 -10.23
C ARG A 75 11.91 -4.61 -11.65
N ALA A 76 10.83 -5.14 -12.23
CA ALA A 76 10.37 -4.76 -13.56
C ALA A 76 10.02 -3.26 -13.66
N LEU A 77 9.44 -2.69 -12.61
CA LEU A 77 9.21 -1.24 -12.50
C LEU A 77 10.53 -0.46 -12.48
N ALA A 78 11.50 -0.89 -11.66
CA ALA A 78 12.82 -0.26 -11.60
C ALA A 78 13.55 -0.33 -12.95
N ASP A 79 13.51 -1.49 -13.62
CA ASP A 79 14.13 -1.71 -14.94
C ASP A 79 13.47 -0.85 -16.03
N SER A 80 12.18 -0.48 -15.85
CA SER A 80 11.46 0.46 -16.72
C SER A 80 11.72 1.93 -16.37
N GLY A 81 12.61 2.21 -15.41
CA GLY A 81 12.97 3.57 -15.00
C GLY A 81 12.01 4.23 -14.00
N ILE A 82 11.01 3.51 -13.52
CA ILE A 82 10.10 4.00 -12.48
C ILE A 82 10.82 4.00 -11.13
N ALA A 83 10.76 5.11 -10.40
CA ALA A 83 11.45 5.24 -9.14
C ALA A 83 10.74 4.44 -8.04
N VAL A 84 11.34 3.31 -7.67
CA VAL A 84 10.91 2.41 -6.59
C VAL A 84 12.13 1.98 -5.76
N GLN A 85 11.89 1.32 -4.63
CA GLN A 85 12.97 0.73 -3.84
C GLN A 85 13.46 -0.57 -4.49
N ALA A 86 14.55 -0.49 -5.27
CA ALA A 86 15.11 -1.63 -5.96
C ALA A 86 15.54 -2.73 -4.97
N PRO A 87 15.01 -3.97 -5.10
CA PRO A 87 15.33 -5.06 -4.20
C PRO A 87 16.72 -5.61 -4.44
N LEU A 88 17.41 -6.02 -3.35
CA LEU A 88 18.72 -6.67 -3.38
C LEU A 88 18.55 -8.16 -3.07
N ARG A 89 19.24 -9.01 -3.83
CA ARG A 89 19.28 -10.45 -3.59
C ARG A 89 20.32 -10.84 -2.55
N THR A 90 20.11 -11.99 -1.93
CA THR A 90 21.08 -12.65 -1.07
C THR A 90 22.32 -13.13 -1.83
N HIS A 91 23.35 -13.55 -1.13
CA HIS A 91 24.58 -14.10 -1.75
C HIS A 91 24.33 -15.32 -2.64
N ASP A 92 23.35 -16.15 -2.30
CA ASP A 92 22.92 -17.34 -3.08
C ASP A 92 21.84 -17.02 -4.11
N GLY A 93 21.56 -15.76 -4.36
CA GLY A 93 20.62 -15.29 -5.40
C GLY A 93 19.15 -15.33 -5.01
N GLN A 94 18.81 -15.64 -3.76
CA GLN A 94 17.41 -15.63 -3.28
C GLN A 94 16.90 -14.20 -3.11
N GLU A 95 15.59 -14.02 -3.15
CA GLU A 95 14.97 -12.71 -2.92
C GLU A 95 14.85 -12.37 -1.42
N TYR A 96 14.78 -13.38 -0.55
CA TYR A 96 14.57 -13.25 0.89
C TYR A 96 15.46 -14.19 1.69
N ALA A 97 15.92 -13.74 2.85
CA ALA A 97 16.44 -14.59 3.90
C ALA A 97 15.29 -15.02 4.84
N SER A 98 15.41 -16.22 5.44
CA SER A 98 14.48 -16.66 6.49
C SER A 98 15.17 -16.57 7.84
N VAL A 99 14.52 -15.92 8.80
CA VAL A 99 15.04 -15.74 10.16
C VAL A 99 14.02 -16.13 11.21
N THR A 100 14.50 -16.54 12.38
CA THR A 100 13.68 -16.84 13.56
C THR A 100 13.86 -15.74 14.58
N ILE A 101 12.75 -15.22 15.11
CA ILE A 101 12.77 -14.22 16.18
C ILE A 101 13.12 -14.91 17.49
N PRO A 102 14.22 -14.51 18.15
CA PRO A 102 14.61 -15.08 19.44
C PRO A 102 13.50 -14.92 20.49
N GLY A 103 13.31 -15.97 21.29
CA GLY A 103 12.34 -15.98 22.39
C GLY A 103 10.91 -16.33 21.99
N THR A 104 10.49 -16.09 20.74
CA THR A 104 9.14 -16.45 20.27
C THR A 104 9.14 -17.68 19.36
N GLY A 105 10.26 -17.98 18.70
CA GLY A 105 10.34 -19.02 17.66
C GLY A 105 9.63 -18.64 16.35
N GLU A 106 9.10 -17.42 16.23
CA GLU A 106 8.40 -16.93 15.04
C GLU A 106 9.36 -16.81 13.86
N ARG A 107 9.00 -17.42 12.73
CA ARG A 107 9.76 -17.30 11.47
C ARG A 107 9.26 -16.09 10.69
N ARG A 108 10.22 -15.28 10.19
CA ARG A 108 9.94 -14.16 9.29
C ARG A 108 10.82 -14.23 8.05
N PHE A 109 10.29 -13.76 6.93
CA PHE A 109 11.09 -13.48 5.74
C PHE A 109 11.66 -12.07 5.84
N ALA A 110 12.94 -11.96 5.55
CA ALA A 110 13.70 -10.72 5.60
C ALA A 110 14.13 -10.32 4.18
N GLY A 111 13.74 -9.15 3.77
CA GLY A 111 14.07 -8.60 2.46
C GLY A 111 14.89 -7.33 2.58
N LEU A 112 15.89 -7.18 1.70
CA LEU A 112 16.72 -5.97 1.61
C LEU A 112 16.40 -5.23 0.30
N ALA A 113 16.29 -3.90 0.37
CA ALA A 113 16.10 -3.04 -0.79
C ALA A 113 16.90 -1.74 -0.61
N ARG A 114 17.21 -1.02 -1.70
CA ARG A 114 17.86 0.29 -1.59
C ARG A 114 17.02 1.24 -0.76
N TRP A 115 17.68 2.01 0.11
CA TRP A 115 17.02 3.07 0.85
C TRP A 115 16.60 4.17 -0.13
N ALA A 116 15.33 4.53 -0.13
CA ALA A 116 14.83 5.67 -0.88
C ALA A 116 14.99 6.94 -0.03
N THR A 117 15.56 7.98 -0.64
CA THR A 117 15.70 9.31 -0.03
C THR A 117 14.43 10.14 -0.25
N GLY A 118 14.31 11.21 0.54
CA GLY A 118 13.20 12.13 0.42
C GLY A 118 12.29 12.17 1.65
N ARG A 119 11.28 13.02 1.57
CA ARG A 119 10.26 13.18 2.63
C ARG A 119 8.96 12.50 2.20
N VAL A 120 8.24 11.94 3.15
CA VAL A 120 6.92 11.35 2.87
C VAL A 120 5.97 12.42 2.31
N LEU A 121 5.39 12.17 1.14
CA LEU A 121 4.51 13.13 0.45
C LEU A 121 3.32 13.56 1.34
N ALA A 122 2.75 12.64 2.11
CA ALA A 122 1.67 12.98 3.06
C ALA A 122 2.14 14.01 4.12
N GLN A 123 3.40 13.98 4.54
CA GLN A 123 3.95 14.97 5.44
C GLN A 123 4.14 16.33 4.73
N VAL A 124 4.70 16.31 3.52
CA VAL A 124 4.86 17.50 2.70
C VAL A 124 3.52 18.20 2.46
N LEU A 125 2.48 17.43 2.11
CA LEU A 125 1.14 17.97 1.89
C LEU A 125 0.51 18.58 3.16
N ARG A 126 0.74 17.99 4.35
CA ARG A 126 0.26 18.59 5.61
C ARG A 126 0.92 19.93 5.96
N GLU A 127 2.18 20.11 5.57
CA GLU A 127 2.94 21.33 5.81
C GLU A 127 2.72 22.39 4.72
N THR A 128 2.18 21.99 3.57
CA THR A 128 1.93 22.87 2.43
C THR A 128 0.64 23.67 2.64
N THR A 129 0.76 24.98 2.71
CA THR A 129 -0.37 25.91 2.83
C THR A 129 -0.86 26.45 1.48
N ASP A 130 -0.03 26.43 0.45
CA ASP A 130 -0.38 26.85 -0.91
C ASP A 130 -1.04 25.68 -1.66
N THR A 131 -2.32 25.80 -1.94
CA THR A 131 -3.12 24.80 -2.67
C THR A 131 -2.53 24.47 -4.04
N ARG A 132 -1.90 25.42 -4.72
CA ARG A 132 -1.27 25.18 -6.05
C ARG A 132 -0.08 24.24 -5.95
N ILE A 133 0.72 24.34 -4.89
CA ILE A 133 1.82 23.40 -4.63
C ILE A 133 1.26 22.00 -4.33
N ALA A 134 0.20 21.91 -3.55
CA ALA A 134 -0.47 20.63 -3.30
C ALA A 134 -1.04 20.03 -4.59
N GLU A 135 -1.69 20.82 -5.45
CA GLU A 135 -2.15 20.40 -6.78
C GLU A 135 -1.02 19.85 -7.65
N GLN A 136 0.15 20.51 -7.66
CA GLN A 136 1.33 20.02 -8.38
C GLN A 136 1.78 18.64 -7.88
N HIS A 137 1.77 18.42 -6.57
CA HIS A 137 2.08 17.11 -5.99
C HIS A 137 1.07 16.06 -6.39
N PHE A 138 -0.23 16.37 -6.39
CA PHE A 138 -1.26 15.44 -6.87
C PHE A 138 -1.15 15.17 -8.37
N ALA A 139 -0.80 16.15 -9.19
CA ALA A 139 -0.54 15.92 -10.62
C ALA A 139 0.65 14.95 -10.83
N ARG A 140 1.76 15.15 -10.10
CA ARG A 140 2.91 14.24 -10.14
C ARG A 140 2.54 12.84 -9.65
N LEU A 141 1.75 12.73 -8.58
CA LEU A 141 1.26 11.45 -8.07
C LEU A 141 0.42 10.74 -9.13
N GLY A 142 -0.47 11.45 -9.83
CA GLY A 142 -1.23 10.91 -10.95
C GLY A 142 -0.34 10.41 -12.08
N ALA A 143 0.68 11.16 -12.46
CA ALA A 143 1.63 10.75 -13.50
C ALA A 143 2.41 9.48 -13.12
N VAL A 144 2.89 9.39 -11.88
CA VAL A 144 3.58 8.19 -11.38
C VAL A 144 2.63 6.98 -11.34
N THR A 145 1.40 7.14 -10.87
CA THR A 145 0.40 6.05 -10.88
C THR A 145 0.11 5.58 -12.30
N ALA A 146 -0.01 6.51 -13.25
CA ALA A 146 -0.19 6.18 -14.66
C ALA A 146 0.99 5.39 -15.23
N SER A 147 2.23 5.75 -14.84
CA SER A 147 3.44 5.02 -15.26
C SER A 147 3.46 3.58 -14.73
N LEU A 148 3.04 3.35 -13.46
CA LEU A 148 2.91 2.00 -12.91
C LEU A 148 1.88 1.18 -13.73
N HIS A 149 0.71 1.75 -13.99
CA HIS A 149 -0.36 1.07 -14.73
C HIS A 149 0.01 0.82 -16.19
N ASP A 150 0.75 1.73 -16.83
CA ASP A 150 1.20 1.56 -18.21
C ASP A 150 2.22 0.43 -18.33
N GLN A 151 3.18 0.38 -17.42
CA GLN A 151 4.14 -0.70 -17.34
C GLN A 151 3.42 -2.04 -17.05
N ALA A 152 2.53 -2.08 -16.05
CA ALA A 152 1.82 -3.30 -15.65
C ALA A 152 0.89 -3.84 -16.75
N ALA A 153 0.29 -2.96 -17.56
CA ALA A 153 -0.61 -3.34 -18.68
C ALA A 153 0.12 -4.13 -19.79
N THR A 154 1.42 -3.95 -19.94
CA THR A 154 2.24 -4.60 -20.97
C THR A 154 3.23 -5.62 -20.40
N TRP A 155 3.40 -5.62 -19.08
CA TRP A 155 4.34 -6.51 -18.41
C TRP A 155 3.92 -7.99 -18.52
N GLN A 156 4.90 -8.84 -18.79
CA GLN A 156 4.71 -10.29 -18.80
C GLN A 156 5.30 -10.86 -17.50
N PRO A 157 4.46 -11.27 -16.55
CA PRO A 157 4.94 -11.85 -15.31
C PRO A 157 5.65 -13.20 -15.55
N PRO A 158 6.65 -13.55 -14.71
CA PRO A 158 7.26 -14.89 -14.75
C PRO A 158 6.22 -16.00 -14.54
N ALA A 159 6.49 -17.21 -15.06
CA ALA A 159 5.54 -18.33 -14.98
C ALA A 159 5.14 -18.72 -13.54
N ALA A 160 6.03 -18.51 -12.57
CA ALA A 160 5.78 -18.78 -11.14
C ALA A 160 5.16 -17.59 -10.39
N PHE A 161 4.77 -16.51 -11.11
CA PHE A 161 4.20 -15.33 -10.50
C PHE A 161 2.83 -15.64 -9.88
N THR A 162 2.69 -15.31 -8.59
CA THR A 162 1.45 -15.49 -7.86
C THR A 162 1.18 -14.28 -6.97
N ARG A 163 0.09 -13.59 -7.24
CA ARG A 163 -0.47 -12.51 -6.40
C ARG A 163 -1.98 -12.63 -6.42
N HIS A 164 -2.60 -12.30 -5.32
CA HIS A 164 -4.06 -12.29 -5.19
C HIS A 164 -4.70 -11.27 -6.16
N ALA A 165 -5.99 -11.44 -6.39
CA ALA A 165 -6.79 -10.49 -7.17
C ALA A 165 -7.71 -9.70 -6.23
N LEU A 166 -7.71 -8.39 -6.40
CA LEU A 166 -8.68 -7.46 -5.83
C LEU A 166 -9.81 -7.28 -6.85
N ASP A 167 -10.48 -8.38 -7.13
CA ASP A 167 -11.68 -8.45 -7.96
C ASP A 167 -12.96 -8.42 -7.09
N GLU A 168 -14.12 -8.76 -7.66
CA GLU A 168 -15.38 -8.80 -6.91
C GLU A 168 -15.33 -9.74 -5.70
N ASN A 169 -14.56 -10.84 -5.80
CA ASN A 169 -14.39 -11.77 -4.69
C ASN A 169 -13.32 -11.30 -3.71
N GLY A 170 -12.20 -10.76 -4.21
CA GLY A 170 -11.13 -10.19 -3.39
C GLY A 170 -11.59 -9.02 -2.53
N PHE A 171 -12.54 -8.21 -3.02
CA PHE A 171 -13.13 -7.11 -2.26
C PHE A 171 -14.39 -7.51 -1.48
N MET A 172 -15.32 -8.23 -2.12
CA MET A 172 -16.70 -8.40 -1.64
C MET A 172 -17.10 -9.87 -1.50
N GLY A 173 -16.20 -10.82 -1.66
CA GLY A 173 -16.42 -12.24 -1.47
C GLY A 173 -16.68 -12.62 -0.01
N SER A 174 -16.85 -13.90 0.27
CA SER A 174 -17.07 -14.42 1.64
C SER A 174 -15.84 -14.21 2.54
N THR A 175 -14.65 -14.19 1.96
CA THR A 175 -13.35 -13.97 2.62
C THR A 175 -12.58 -12.87 1.90
N PRO A 176 -12.97 -11.60 2.04
CA PRO A 176 -12.29 -10.51 1.34
C PRO A 176 -10.88 -10.33 1.89
N HIS A 177 -9.97 -9.81 1.05
CA HIS A 177 -8.54 -9.74 1.34
C HIS A 177 -8.23 -9.07 2.69
N TRP A 178 -8.84 -7.93 2.98
CA TRP A 178 -8.66 -7.23 4.25
C TRP A 178 -9.66 -7.64 5.34
N GLY A 179 -10.34 -8.78 5.20
CA GLY A 179 -11.24 -9.33 6.20
C GLY A 179 -12.70 -8.86 6.08
N PRO A 180 -13.59 -9.55 6.80
CA PRO A 180 -15.03 -9.32 6.73
C PRO A 180 -15.42 -8.02 7.45
N PHE A 181 -15.40 -6.90 6.74
CA PHE A 181 -15.71 -5.58 7.28
C PHE A 181 -17.09 -5.51 7.97
N TRP A 182 -18.05 -6.31 7.55
CA TRP A 182 -19.39 -6.40 8.16
C TRP A 182 -19.40 -7.08 9.52
N ASP A 183 -18.31 -7.73 9.93
CA ASP A 183 -18.19 -8.45 11.21
C ASP A 183 -17.43 -7.67 12.28
N HIS A 184 -17.06 -6.41 11.98
CA HIS A 184 -16.37 -5.58 12.97
C HIS A 184 -17.25 -5.39 14.24
N GLN A 185 -16.66 -5.64 15.42
CA GLN A 185 -17.38 -5.69 16.71
C GLN A 185 -18.04 -4.36 17.13
N MET A 186 -17.59 -3.24 16.58
CA MET A 186 -18.14 -1.90 16.87
C MET A 186 -19.32 -1.54 15.94
N LEU A 187 -19.84 -2.46 15.15
CA LEU A 187 -21.02 -2.26 14.32
C LEU A 187 -22.28 -2.69 15.06
N SER A 188 -23.30 -1.83 15.04
CA SER A 188 -24.66 -2.19 15.42
C SER A 188 -25.27 -3.17 14.42
N ALA A 189 -26.33 -3.87 14.80
CA ALA A 189 -27.05 -4.78 13.92
C ALA A 189 -27.61 -4.09 12.65
N ALA A 190 -27.98 -2.82 12.76
CA ALA A 190 -28.46 -2.03 11.60
C ALA A 190 -27.32 -1.66 10.64
N GLU A 191 -26.16 -1.25 11.17
CA GLU A 191 -24.95 -0.95 10.38
C GLU A 191 -24.44 -2.19 9.67
N ARG A 192 -24.40 -3.34 10.35
CA ARG A 192 -24.03 -4.64 9.76
C ARG A 192 -24.96 -4.99 8.59
N ARG A 193 -26.28 -4.86 8.73
CA ARG A 193 -27.23 -5.12 7.64
C ARG A 193 -27.00 -4.19 6.46
N LEU A 194 -26.78 -2.90 6.69
CA LEU A 194 -26.46 -1.93 5.65
C LEU A 194 -25.19 -2.33 4.89
N MET A 195 -24.13 -2.72 5.59
CA MET A 195 -22.87 -3.15 4.98
C MET A 195 -23.04 -4.46 4.17
N LEU A 196 -23.82 -5.42 4.65
CA LEU A 196 -24.09 -6.66 3.92
C LEU A 196 -24.90 -6.42 2.65
N ASP A 197 -25.91 -5.54 2.69
CA ASP A 197 -26.67 -5.13 1.49
C ASP A 197 -25.75 -4.41 0.49
N THR A 198 -24.96 -3.43 0.97
CA THR A 198 -23.97 -2.72 0.16
C THR A 198 -22.95 -3.68 -0.46
N ARG A 199 -22.42 -4.64 0.32
CA ARG A 199 -21.51 -5.69 -0.17
C ARG A 199 -22.10 -6.44 -1.35
N SER A 200 -23.36 -6.90 -1.24
CA SER A 200 -24.03 -7.67 -2.30
C SER A 200 -24.17 -6.86 -3.59
N ARG A 201 -24.53 -5.58 -3.47
CA ARG A 201 -24.65 -4.67 -4.61
C ARG A 201 -23.30 -4.34 -5.24
N LEU A 202 -22.28 -4.08 -4.42
CA LEU A 202 -20.90 -3.84 -4.91
C LEU A 202 -20.34 -5.08 -5.59
N HIS A 203 -20.54 -6.28 -5.04
CA HIS A 203 -20.11 -7.51 -5.67
C HIS A 203 -20.71 -7.64 -7.08
N ALA A 204 -22.01 -7.42 -7.22
CA ALA A 204 -22.70 -7.46 -8.52
C ALA A 204 -22.23 -6.36 -9.47
N ALA A 205 -21.92 -5.16 -8.97
CA ALA A 205 -21.41 -4.06 -9.79
C ALA A 205 -19.98 -4.34 -10.29
N LEU A 206 -19.09 -4.79 -9.40
CA LEU A 206 -17.70 -5.14 -9.73
C LEU A 206 -17.63 -6.30 -10.74
N ALA A 207 -18.49 -7.32 -10.58
CA ALA A 207 -18.57 -8.47 -11.50
C ALA A 207 -18.96 -8.08 -12.95
N ARG A 208 -19.55 -6.88 -13.14
CA ARG A 208 -19.92 -6.35 -14.46
C ARG A 208 -18.85 -5.47 -15.10
N LEU A 209 -17.80 -5.11 -14.34
CA LEU A 209 -16.72 -4.30 -14.88
C LEU A 209 -15.84 -5.14 -15.80
N ASP A 210 -15.57 -4.63 -16.98
CA ASP A 210 -14.60 -5.21 -17.90
C ASP A 210 -13.18 -5.15 -17.31
N ARG A 211 -12.33 -6.08 -17.77
CA ARG A 211 -10.94 -6.21 -17.29
C ARG A 211 -9.92 -6.15 -18.46
N PRO A 212 -10.03 -5.17 -19.37
CA PRO A 212 -9.00 -4.99 -20.38
C PRO A 212 -7.69 -4.52 -19.71
N PRO A 213 -6.50 -4.81 -20.29
CA PRO A 213 -5.23 -4.35 -19.75
C PRO A 213 -5.13 -2.83 -19.56
N SER A 214 -5.97 -2.08 -20.26
CA SER A 214 -6.08 -0.61 -20.11
C SER A 214 -6.81 -0.16 -18.84
N ALA A 215 -7.50 -1.06 -18.12
CA ALA A 215 -8.27 -0.74 -16.91
C ALA A 215 -8.02 -1.72 -15.75
N TYR A 216 -7.41 -2.89 -16.02
CA TYR A 216 -7.15 -3.94 -15.04
C TYR A 216 -5.79 -4.58 -15.30
N SER A 217 -4.89 -4.52 -14.34
CA SER A 217 -3.56 -5.13 -14.36
C SER A 217 -3.02 -5.27 -12.93
N MET A 218 -1.72 -5.46 -12.75
CA MET A 218 -1.11 -5.23 -11.43
C MET A 218 -1.29 -3.77 -11.04
N ILE A 219 -1.73 -3.54 -9.81
CA ILE A 219 -1.89 -2.25 -9.16
C ILE A 219 -1.12 -2.22 -7.84
N HIS A 220 -0.83 -1.03 -7.33
CA HIS A 220 -0.19 -0.87 -6.04
C HIS A 220 -1.13 -1.22 -4.88
N ALA A 221 -2.42 -0.96 -5.05
CA ALA A 221 -3.52 -1.16 -4.12
C ALA A 221 -3.49 -0.31 -2.84
N ASP A 222 -2.36 0.35 -2.52
CA ASP A 222 -2.23 1.29 -1.39
C ASP A 222 -1.50 2.59 -1.80
N MET A 223 -1.77 3.09 -3.01
CA MET A 223 -1.10 4.23 -3.66
C MET A 223 -1.49 5.59 -3.06
N HIS A 224 -1.48 5.73 -1.75
CA HIS A 224 -1.74 7.02 -1.09
C HIS A 224 -0.45 7.81 -0.84
N PRO A 225 -0.53 9.14 -0.56
CA PRO A 225 0.65 9.98 -0.34
C PRO A 225 1.60 9.53 0.78
N GLY A 226 1.15 8.63 1.69
CA GLY A 226 1.99 8.04 2.73
C GLY A 226 3.02 7.03 2.19
N ASN A 227 2.75 6.45 1.02
CA ASN A 227 3.60 5.46 0.36
C ASN A 227 4.41 6.06 -0.80
N VAL A 228 4.60 7.38 -0.80
CA VAL A 228 5.40 8.08 -1.80
C VAL A 228 6.38 9.04 -1.11
N LEU A 229 7.63 8.99 -1.53
CA LEU A 229 8.68 9.90 -1.09
C LEU A 229 8.95 10.97 -2.15
N VAL A 230 9.16 12.21 -1.69
CA VAL A 230 9.48 13.38 -2.52
C VAL A 230 10.92 13.78 -2.26
N ASP A 231 11.72 13.81 -3.32
CA ASP A 231 13.10 14.33 -3.30
C ASP A 231 13.28 15.26 -4.51
N GLY A 232 13.14 16.57 -4.29
CA GLY A 232 13.04 17.53 -5.36
C GLY A 232 11.87 17.26 -6.30
N ASP A 233 12.17 17.01 -7.57
CA ASP A 233 11.17 16.67 -8.59
C ASP A 233 10.88 15.17 -8.69
N ARG A 234 11.64 14.34 -8.00
CA ARG A 234 11.49 12.89 -8.04
C ARG A 234 10.47 12.42 -7.03
N LEU A 235 9.53 11.58 -7.47
CA LEU A 235 8.68 10.78 -6.60
C LEU A 235 9.16 9.33 -6.61
N THR A 236 9.38 8.75 -5.44
CA THR A 236 9.72 7.33 -5.30
C THR A 236 8.58 6.61 -4.61
N VAL A 237 8.03 5.59 -5.26
CA VAL A 237 6.95 4.76 -4.70
C VAL A 237 7.55 3.67 -3.82
N ILE A 238 6.96 3.48 -2.66
CA ILE A 238 7.38 2.48 -1.65
C ILE A 238 6.18 1.66 -1.19
N ASP A 239 6.45 0.55 -0.51
CA ASP A 239 5.44 -0.30 0.15
C ASP A 239 4.44 -0.98 -0.79
N PHE A 240 4.95 -1.92 -1.57
CA PHE A 240 4.18 -2.76 -2.50
C PHE A 240 3.54 -3.99 -1.83
N ASP A 241 3.44 -4.02 -0.50
CA ASP A 241 2.95 -5.18 0.27
C ASP A 241 1.54 -5.60 -0.16
N ASP A 242 0.66 -4.63 -0.44
CA ASP A 242 -0.72 -4.87 -0.89
C ASP A 242 -0.87 -5.02 -2.42
N ALA A 243 0.23 -4.94 -3.19
CA ALA A 243 0.16 -5.00 -4.64
C ALA A 243 -0.55 -6.26 -5.14
N ALA A 244 -1.47 -6.10 -6.08
CA ALA A 244 -2.40 -7.15 -6.50
C ALA A 244 -2.88 -6.96 -7.94
N TRP A 245 -3.50 -7.96 -8.53
CA TRP A 245 -4.32 -7.78 -9.72
C TRP A 245 -5.56 -6.98 -9.37
N GLY A 246 -5.83 -5.87 -10.08
CA GLY A 246 -6.98 -5.03 -9.75
C GLY A 246 -7.27 -3.95 -10.77
N TRP A 247 -8.38 -3.24 -10.58
CA TRP A 247 -8.76 -2.12 -11.45
C TRP A 247 -7.95 -0.86 -11.13
N HIS A 248 -7.47 -0.19 -12.17
CA HIS A 248 -6.73 1.08 -12.06
C HIS A 248 -7.52 2.15 -11.29
N ALA A 249 -8.85 2.14 -11.41
CA ALA A 249 -9.74 3.03 -10.67
C ALA A 249 -9.61 2.89 -9.15
N TYR A 250 -9.19 1.72 -8.64
CA TYR A 250 -8.95 1.53 -7.21
C TYR A 250 -7.74 2.33 -6.72
N ASP A 251 -6.60 2.29 -7.43
CA ASP A 251 -5.43 3.12 -7.07
C ASP A 251 -5.74 4.62 -7.15
N ILE A 252 -6.53 5.04 -8.15
CA ILE A 252 -6.99 6.43 -8.26
C ILE A 252 -7.83 6.83 -7.03
N ALA A 253 -8.73 5.95 -6.59
CA ALA A 253 -9.54 6.19 -5.39
C ALA A 253 -8.69 6.24 -4.12
N VAL A 254 -7.70 5.36 -3.99
CA VAL A 254 -6.78 5.29 -2.84
C VAL A 254 -5.90 6.54 -2.74
N ALA A 255 -5.43 7.07 -3.87
CA ALA A 255 -4.57 8.25 -3.88
C ALA A 255 -5.18 9.48 -3.18
N LEU A 256 -6.51 9.58 -3.19
CA LEU A 256 -7.27 10.71 -2.66
C LEU A 256 -8.01 10.39 -1.35
N VAL A 257 -7.82 9.20 -0.78
CA VAL A 257 -8.59 8.73 0.38
C VAL A 257 -8.52 9.64 1.60
N HIS A 258 -7.38 10.29 1.84
CA HIS A 258 -7.20 11.21 2.97
C HIS A 258 -7.68 12.64 2.70
N GLN A 259 -8.20 12.92 1.50
CA GLN A 259 -8.71 14.22 1.10
C GLN A 259 -10.24 14.23 0.95
N GLN A 260 -10.92 13.10 1.17
CA GLN A 260 -12.35 12.92 0.86
C GLN A 260 -13.27 13.94 1.56
N ASP A 261 -12.90 14.39 2.76
CA ASP A 261 -13.67 15.36 3.53
C ASP A 261 -13.07 16.79 3.45
N GLY A 262 -12.02 16.97 2.63
CA GLY A 262 -11.32 18.25 2.51
C GLY A 262 -11.97 19.20 1.51
N PRO A 263 -11.90 20.53 1.74
CA PRO A 263 -12.50 21.54 0.85
C PRO A 263 -11.85 21.56 -0.54
N ASN A 264 -10.64 21.03 -0.68
CA ASN A 264 -9.86 21.04 -1.92
C ASN A 264 -9.93 19.73 -2.71
N LEU A 265 -10.74 18.74 -2.30
CA LEU A 265 -10.83 17.43 -2.97
C LEU A 265 -10.97 17.55 -4.48
N ALA A 266 -11.94 18.36 -4.95
CA ALA A 266 -12.19 18.51 -6.38
C ALA A 266 -11.01 19.11 -7.16
N ALA A 267 -10.22 20.00 -6.54
CA ALA A 267 -9.01 20.56 -7.15
C ALA A 267 -7.91 19.50 -7.24
N PHE A 268 -7.68 18.77 -6.17
CA PHE A 268 -6.67 17.70 -6.12
C PHE A 268 -7.01 16.54 -7.05
N GLU A 269 -8.28 16.18 -7.14
CA GLU A 269 -8.76 15.16 -8.09
C GLU A 269 -8.53 15.59 -9.55
N ARG A 270 -8.88 16.82 -9.91
CA ARG A 270 -8.61 17.35 -11.27
C ARG A 270 -7.12 17.34 -11.58
N ALA A 271 -6.28 17.80 -10.62
CA ALA A 271 -4.83 17.82 -10.79
C ALA A 271 -4.26 16.40 -10.96
N TYR A 272 -4.70 15.46 -10.13
CA TYR A 272 -4.31 14.05 -10.21
C TYR A 272 -4.69 13.43 -11.57
N ILE A 273 -5.95 13.62 -12.02
CA ILE A 273 -6.44 13.10 -13.30
C ILE A 273 -5.70 13.74 -14.48
N ALA A 274 -5.41 15.04 -14.41
CA ALA A 274 -4.62 15.72 -15.43
C ALA A 274 -3.19 15.15 -15.50
N GLY A 275 -2.56 14.92 -14.35
CA GLY A 275 -1.24 14.29 -14.27
C GLY A 275 -1.26 12.85 -14.80
N TYR A 276 -2.25 12.05 -14.43
CA TYR A 276 -2.43 10.71 -14.94
C TYR A 276 -2.60 10.72 -16.47
N GLY A 277 -3.48 11.58 -16.98
CA GLY A 277 -3.77 11.75 -18.42
C GLY A 277 -2.58 12.24 -19.25
N SER A 278 -1.57 12.87 -18.61
CA SER A 278 -0.35 13.30 -19.29
C SER A 278 0.57 12.13 -19.68
N VAL A 279 0.41 10.97 -19.04
CA VAL A 279 1.23 9.77 -19.28
C VAL A 279 0.47 8.75 -20.11
N ARG A 280 -0.79 8.48 -19.75
CA ARG A 280 -1.64 7.53 -20.49
C ARG A 280 -3.10 7.98 -20.52
N PRO A 281 -3.86 7.64 -21.59
CA PRO A 281 -5.27 7.93 -21.64
C PRO A 281 -6.04 7.25 -20.49
N ILE A 282 -7.03 7.93 -19.97
CA ILE A 282 -7.99 7.38 -19.01
C ILE A 282 -9.38 7.38 -19.63
N SER A 283 -10.08 6.25 -19.60
CA SER A 283 -11.43 6.16 -20.16
C SER A 283 -12.48 6.74 -19.20
N ASP A 284 -13.58 7.22 -19.76
CA ASP A 284 -14.74 7.68 -18.98
C ASP A 284 -15.25 6.57 -18.04
N GLN A 285 -15.23 5.31 -18.49
CA GLN A 285 -15.65 4.16 -17.68
C GLN A 285 -14.79 4.03 -16.40
N VAL A 286 -13.46 4.19 -16.52
CA VAL A 286 -12.55 4.18 -15.35
C VAL A 286 -12.89 5.35 -14.43
N LEU A 287 -13.05 6.57 -14.97
CA LEU A 287 -13.38 7.76 -14.17
C LEU A 287 -14.72 7.63 -13.45
N MET A 288 -15.75 7.17 -14.15
CA MET A 288 -17.10 6.97 -13.57
C MET A 288 -17.12 5.89 -12.48
N SER A 289 -16.16 4.97 -12.45
CA SER A 289 -16.08 3.93 -11.43
C SER A 289 -15.33 4.38 -10.16
N VAL A 290 -14.56 5.47 -10.20
CA VAL A 290 -13.76 5.96 -9.04
C VAL A 290 -14.62 6.19 -7.79
N PRO A 291 -15.82 6.81 -7.84
CA PRO A 291 -16.65 6.98 -6.64
C PRO A 291 -17.06 5.65 -6.00
N MET A 292 -17.34 4.61 -6.78
CA MET A 292 -17.62 3.26 -6.28
C MET A 292 -16.37 2.68 -5.59
N PHE A 293 -15.19 2.84 -6.17
CA PHE A 293 -13.94 2.35 -5.57
C PHE A 293 -13.53 3.13 -4.31
N ARG A 294 -13.96 4.37 -4.12
CA ARG A 294 -13.82 5.07 -2.84
C ARG A 294 -14.59 4.37 -1.72
N LEU A 295 -15.83 3.96 -2.00
CA LEU A 295 -16.62 3.16 -1.05
C LEU A 295 -15.96 1.80 -0.80
N VAL A 296 -15.51 1.11 -1.85
CA VAL A 296 -14.77 -0.16 -1.73
C VAL A 296 -13.55 0.01 -0.82
N ARG A 297 -12.75 1.08 -1.00
CA ARG A 297 -11.59 1.39 -0.14
C ARG A 297 -12.01 1.64 1.30
N GLY A 298 -13.07 2.36 1.53
CA GLY A 298 -13.60 2.62 2.88
C GLY A 298 -14.01 1.33 3.60
N LEU A 299 -14.71 0.42 2.90
CA LEU A 299 -15.08 -0.90 3.42
C LEU A 299 -13.84 -1.76 3.69
N ALA A 300 -12.86 -1.76 2.79
CA ALA A 300 -11.58 -2.44 2.98
C ALA A 300 -10.84 -1.94 4.23
N GLN A 301 -10.85 -0.63 4.51
CA GLN A 301 -10.28 -0.06 5.73
C GLN A 301 -10.99 -0.59 7.00
N ILE A 302 -12.32 -0.71 7.00
CA ILE A 302 -13.05 -1.30 8.14
C ILE A 302 -12.66 -2.77 8.32
N GLY A 303 -12.51 -3.52 7.23
CA GLY A 303 -12.02 -4.90 7.26
C GLY A 303 -10.59 -5.00 7.81
N TRP A 304 -9.72 -4.08 7.41
CA TRP A 304 -8.36 -3.96 7.93
C TRP A 304 -8.36 -3.73 9.46
N TYR A 305 -9.24 -2.85 9.99
CA TYR A 305 -9.44 -2.67 11.43
C TYR A 305 -10.03 -3.92 12.10
N HIS A 306 -10.92 -4.66 11.41
CA HIS A 306 -11.48 -5.91 11.94
C HIS A 306 -10.39 -6.95 12.24
N GLN A 307 -9.39 -7.05 11.38
CA GLN A 307 -8.24 -7.95 11.55
C GLN A 307 -7.26 -7.48 12.65
N ARG A 308 -7.43 -6.26 13.20
CA ARG A 308 -6.53 -5.62 14.17
C ARG A 308 -7.31 -5.18 15.42
N PRO A 309 -7.72 -6.14 16.26
CA PRO A 309 -8.58 -5.85 17.40
C PRO A 309 -7.93 -4.91 18.44
N GLU A 310 -6.61 -4.75 18.43
CA GLU A 310 -5.88 -3.77 19.24
C GLU A 310 -6.15 -2.33 18.84
N LEU A 311 -6.53 -2.07 17.57
CA LEU A 311 -6.83 -0.74 17.02
C LEU A 311 -8.32 -0.37 17.06
N LYS A 312 -9.17 -1.25 17.54
CA LYS A 312 -10.65 -1.17 17.46
C LYS A 312 -11.27 0.09 18.08
N ARG A 313 -10.61 0.74 19.02
CA ARG A 313 -11.11 1.93 19.74
C ARG A 313 -10.36 3.22 19.36
N SER A 314 -9.75 3.26 18.20
CA SER A 314 -9.10 4.49 17.74
C SER A 314 -10.16 5.51 17.28
N ALA A 315 -9.94 6.80 17.60
CA ALA A 315 -10.78 7.89 17.09
C ALA A 315 -10.84 7.85 15.54
N ARG A 316 -9.74 7.45 14.90
CA ARG A 316 -9.67 7.29 13.45
C ARG A 316 -10.62 6.23 12.91
N PHE A 317 -10.85 5.13 13.65
CA PHE A 317 -11.85 4.13 13.24
C PHE A 317 -13.27 4.72 13.20
N ASP A 318 -13.66 5.50 14.22
CA ASP A 318 -14.99 6.09 14.28
C ASP A 318 -15.22 7.09 13.14
N GLU A 319 -14.21 7.89 12.77
CA GLU A 319 -14.25 8.77 11.60
C GLU A 319 -14.46 7.98 10.32
N VAL A 320 -13.62 6.96 10.06
CA VAL A 320 -13.72 6.10 8.86
C VAL A 320 -15.09 5.43 8.81
N LYS A 321 -15.56 4.87 9.91
CA LYS A 321 -16.87 4.21 9.99
C LYS A 321 -18.01 5.16 9.63
N ALA A 322 -18.00 6.39 10.16
CA ALA A 322 -19.04 7.38 9.89
C ALA A 322 -19.12 7.73 8.39
N VAL A 323 -17.98 8.01 7.76
CA VAL A 323 -17.89 8.30 6.32
C VAL A 323 -18.38 7.12 5.49
N VAL A 324 -17.91 5.91 5.79
CA VAL A 324 -18.28 4.70 5.04
C VAL A 324 -19.77 4.41 5.14
N LEU A 325 -20.38 4.56 6.32
CA LEU A 325 -21.81 4.36 6.50
C LEU A 325 -22.65 5.36 5.69
N ASP A 326 -22.20 6.62 5.60
CA ASP A 326 -22.86 7.62 4.76
C ASP A 326 -22.74 7.28 3.27
N GLN A 327 -21.55 6.88 2.83
CA GLN A 327 -21.33 6.41 1.46
C GLN A 327 -22.19 5.17 1.14
N CYS A 328 -22.35 4.21 2.06
CA CYS A 328 -23.25 3.05 1.89
C CYS A 328 -24.71 3.48 1.67
N ARG A 329 -25.20 4.46 2.47
CA ARG A 329 -26.57 5.00 2.31
C ARG A 329 -26.76 5.70 0.96
N SER A 330 -25.76 6.46 0.53
CA SER A 330 -25.78 7.20 -0.74
C SER A 330 -25.73 6.24 -1.94
N PHE A 331 -24.88 5.23 -1.88
CA PHE A 331 -24.79 4.20 -2.93
C PHE A 331 -26.10 3.42 -3.10
N GLY A 332 -26.82 3.17 -1.99
CA GLY A 332 -28.13 2.51 -2.02
C GLY A 332 -29.26 3.33 -2.67
N ARG A 333 -29.10 4.66 -2.79
CA ARG A 333 -30.10 5.55 -3.42
C ARG A 333 -29.85 5.78 -4.91
N ALA A 334 -28.63 5.53 -5.39
CA ALA A 334 -28.23 5.79 -6.77
C ALA A 334 -28.54 4.64 -7.73
N LEU A 335 -29.04 3.52 -7.23
CA LEU A 335 -29.49 2.32 -7.94
C LEU A 335 -30.98 2.11 -7.80
#